data_3a62b3c1c9da93361981f6df4c0c8a41
#
_entry.id   3a62b3c1c9da93361981f6df4c0c8a41
#
_cell.length_a   1.000
_cell.length_b   1.000
_cell.length_c   1.000
_cell.angle_alpha   90.00
_cell.angle_beta   90.00
_cell.angle_gamma   90.00
#
_symmetry.space_group_name_H-M   'P 1'
#
loop_
_entity.id
_entity.type
_entity.pdbx_description
1 polymer ?
#
loop_
_entity_poly.entity_id
_entity_poly.type
_entity_poly.pdbx_seq_one_letter_code
_entity_poly.pdbx_strand_id
1 'polypeptide(L)'
;RFVNIIARALVVLGLRPDYSLILRYVTNIAELYETYAEKLLTQQAPELWLMVQNQMGILTEDDLPRTMQGQVNAIRVMAIEVALSSEQGKKIYDPVLDGLRSAVRYDRTYFDKIVASLLPLLEKLTTGKTAALLSPDYSDMNDPRPLIDWQEIIRKGGVVYVGLDALSDSEVASAVGNSMFADLVSTAGYIYKFGLSDDMPEGSSQRLPISLHCDEFNELMGEEFIPMINKGGGAGIEVTAYTQTWSDIEAKIGNAAKAAQVTGNFNNMIMLRVREKTTAELLTTQLPEVEIYTKTLVSGVTDISNPDQGSDFTSNVQDRVSSTRVPLLSPAEVMNLPKGQAFALLEGGRLWKIRMPLPASVDDEMMPVNLQSIVTTMRKHYRTGDTWWSGSVLPGDNLVDAL
;
A
#
# COMPACT_ATOMS: atom_id res chain seq x y z
N ARG A 1 -14.33 7.90 5.65
CA ARG A 1 -15.79 8.04 5.45
C ARG A 1 -16.14 9.36 4.74
N PHE A 2 -15.64 10.51 5.22
CA PHE A 2 -15.97 11.82 4.66
C PHE A 2 -15.53 12.00 3.20
N VAL A 3 -14.25 11.73 2.88
CA VAL A 3 -13.72 11.77 1.50
C VAL A 3 -14.48 10.83 0.57
N ASN A 4 -14.86 9.64 1.05
CA ASN A 4 -15.62 8.67 0.25
C ASN A 4 -17.01 9.20 -0.16
N ILE A 5 -17.68 9.95 0.73
CA ILE A 5 -18.97 10.57 0.41
C ILE A 5 -18.80 11.63 -0.69
N ILE A 6 -17.75 12.48 -0.58
CA ILE A 6 -17.42 13.47 -1.62
C ILE A 6 -17.13 12.77 -2.95
N ALA A 7 -16.27 11.75 -2.96
CA ALA A 7 -15.93 11.03 -4.19
C ALA A 7 -17.16 10.39 -4.85
N ARG A 8 -18.04 9.76 -4.07
CA ARG A 8 -19.29 9.20 -4.58
C ARG A 8 -20.22 10.27 -5.15
N ALA A 9 -20.33 11.42 -4.49
CA ALA A 9 -21.15 12.53 -4.99
C ALA A 9 -20.60 13.03 -6.34
N LEU A 10 -19.29 13.18 -6.47
CA LEU A 10 -18.65 13.56 -7.73
C LEU A 10 -18.97 12.58 -8.86
N VAL A 11 -18.84 11.27 -8.61
CA VAL A 11 -19.15 10.23 -9.60
C VAL A 11 -20.62 10.32 -10.06
N VAL A 12 -21.57 10.48 -9.13
CA VAL A 12 -22.98 10.65 -9.47
C VAL A 12 -23.22 11.93 -10.27
N LEU A 13 -22.46 13.00 -9.97
CA LEU A 13 -22.52 14.26 -10.75
C LEU A 13 -21.90 14.11 -12.15
N GLY A 14 -21.23 13.00 -12.45
CA GLY A 14 -20.51 12.79 -13.72
C GLY A 14 -19.12 13.38 -13.76
N LEU A 15 -18.59 13.76 -12.59
CA LEU A 15 -17.24 14.29 -12.43
C LEU A 15 -16.30 13.17 -12.00
N ARG A 16 -15.11 13.13 -12.55
CA ARG A 16 -14.05 12.21 -12.10
C ARG A 16 -13.42 12.76 -10.83
N PRO A 17 -13.44 12.03 -9.70
CA PRO A 17 -12.79 12.46 -8.48
C PRO A 17 -11.28 12.58 -8.68
N ASP A 18 -10.73 13.75 -8.41
CA ASP A 18 -9.30 14.01 -8.30
C ASP A 18 -9.00 14.74 -6.97
N TYR A 19 -7.72 14.87 -6.65
CA TYR A 19 -7.34 15.52 -5.39
C TYR A 19 -7.76 16.99 -5.32
N SER A 20 -7.79 17.71 -6.45
CA SER A 20 -8.16 19.13 -6.50
C SER A 20 -9.66 19.31 -6.27
N LEU A 21 -10.51 18.48 -6.90
CA LEU A 21 -11.95 18.48 -6.65
C LEU A 21 -12.28 18.05 -5.22
N ILE A 22 -11.57 17.05 -4.70
CA ILE A 22 -11.74 16.63 -3.30
C ILE A 22 -11.37 17.80 -2.36
N LEU A 23 -10.23 18.45 -2.56
CA LEU A 23 -9.82 19.62 -1.77
C LEU A 23 -10.87 20.74 -1.82
N ARG A 24 -11.35 21.08 -3.03
CA ARG A 24 -12.39 22.08 -3.23
C ARG A 24 -13.62 21.79 -2.39
N TYR A 25 -14.11 20.57 -2.42
CA TYR A 25 -15.36 20.22 -1.74
C TYR A 25 -15.19 19.81 -0.28
N VAL A 26 -13.97 19.47 0.15
CA VAL A 26 -13.63 19.41 1.59
C VAL A 26 -13.75 20.80 2.20
N THR A 27 -13.34 21.84 1.50
CA THR A 27 -13.46 23.23 2.00
C THR A 27 -14.85 23.83 1.79
N ASN A 28 -15.59 23.38 0.78
CA ASN A 28 -16.90 23.91 0.37
C ASN A 28 -17.97 22.82 0.28
N ILE A 29 -18.16 22.07 1.35
CA ILE A 29 -19.10 20.93 1.38
C ILE A 29 -20.56 21.34 1.11
N ALA A 30 -20.93 22.59 1.47
CA ALA A 30 -22.28 23.12 1.23
C ALA A 30 -22.57 23.27 -0.26
N GLU A 31 -21.58 23.68 -1.07
CA GLU A 31 -21.71 23.78 -2.53
C GLU A 31 -21.95 22.39 -3.15
N LEU A 32 -21.22 21.36 -2.69
CA LEU A 32 -21.41 19.99 -3.18
C LEU A 32 -22.80 19.46 -2.80
N TYR A 33 -23.23 19.69 -1.56
CA TYR A 33 -24.55 19.29 -1.07
C TYR A 33 -25.67 19.89 -1.92
N GLU A 34 -25.59 21.18 -2.20
CA GLU A 34 -26.54 21.91 -3.05
C GLU A 34 -26.59 21.30 -4.45
N THR A 35 -25.43 21.19 -5.12
CA THR A 35 -25.34 20.68 -6.49
C THR A 35 -25.85 19.22 -6.60
N TYR A 36 -25.53 18.41 -5.59
CA TYR A 36 -25.99 17.02 -5.52
C TYR A 36 -27.50 16.95 -5.31
N ALA A 37 -28.04 17.71 -4.36
CA ALA A 37 -29.45 17.74 -4.05
C ALA A 37 -30.27 18.26 -5.25
N GLU A 38 -29.81 19.30 -5.94
CA GLU A 38 -30.41 19.80 -7.16
C GLU A 38 -30.57 18.70 -8.20
N LYS A 39 -29.47 18.00 -8.54
CA LYS A 39 -29.51 16.92 -9.53
C LYS A 39 -30.43 15.80 -9.13
N LEU A 40 -30.31 15.33 -7.87
CA LEU A 40 -31.11 14.22 -7.37
C LEU A 40 -32.62 14.56 -7.35
N LEU A 41 -32.96 15.72 -6.74
CA LEU A 41 -34.35 16.12 -6.62
C LEU A 41 -35.00 16.48 -7.95
N THR A 42 -34.28 17.11 -8.86
CA THR A 42 -34.77 17.37 -10.22
C THR A 42 -35.09 16.07 -10.97
N GLN A 43 -34.29 15.03 -10.78
CA GLN A 43 -34.50 13.75 -11.46
C GLN A 43 -35.55 12.86 -10.79
N GLN A 44 -35.56 12.78 -9.46
CA GLN A 44 -36.38 11.82 -8.72
C GLN A 44 -37.66 12.42 -8.11
N ALA A 45 -37.64 13.72 -7.79
CA ALA A 45 -38.74 14.42 -7.12
C ALA A 45 -38.81 15.90 -7.52
N PRO A 46 -39.16 16.22 -8.78
CA PRO A 46 -39.21 17.58 -9.29
C PRO A 46 -40.11 18.50 -8.49
N GLU A 47 -41.18 17.97 -7.89
CA GLU A 47 -42.06 18.75 -7.00
C GLU A 47 -41.35 19.28 -5.76
N LEU A 48 -40.46 18.47 -5.19
CA LEU A 48 -39.62 18.92 -4.05
C LEU A 48 -38.60 19.96 -4.48
N TRP A 49 -38.04 19.84 -5.68
CA TRP A 49 -37.14 20.87 -6.18
C TRP A 49 -37.86 22.23 -6.41
N LEU A 50 -39.07 22.21 -6.91
CA LEU A 50 -39.92 23.42 -6.99
C LEU A 50 -40.18 23.99 -5.60
N MET A 51 -40.40 23.14 -4.59
CA MET A 51 -40.52 23.62 -3.20
C MET A 51 -39.25 24.29 -2.71
N VAL A 52 -38.06 23.72 -3.00
CA VAL A 52 -36.75 24.33 -2.67
C VAL A 52 -36.65 25.72 -3.32
N GLN A 53 -36.94 25.84 -4.62
CA GLN A 53 -36.91 27.10 -5.34
C GLN A 53 -37.85 28.17 -4.74
N ASN A 54 -39.06 27.76 -4.38
CA ASN A 54 -40.01 28.65 -3.72
C ASN A 54 -39.50 29.11 -2.34
N GLN A 55 -38.94 28.21 -1.54
CA GLN A 55 -38.37 28.52 -0.23
C GLN A 55 -37.17 29.46 -0.34
N MET A 56 -36.33 29.32 -1.36
CA MET A 56 -35.20 30.24 -1.63
C MET A 56 -35.67 31.68 -1.89
N GLY A 57 -36.86 31.85 -2.47
CA GLY A 57 -37.46 33.17 -2.71
C GLY A 57 -38.10 33.81 -1.45
N ILE A 58 -38.36 33.01 -0.43
CA ILE A 58 -39.05 33.45 0.80
C ILE A 58 -38.08 33.64 1.97
N LEU A 59 -37.08 32.74 2.10
CA LEU A 59 -36.13 32.75 3.20
C LEU A 59 -35.20 33.95 3.11
N THR A 60 -35.01 34.61 4.25
CA THR A 60 -34.03 35.69 4.46
C THR A 60 -32.94 35.24 5.43
N GLU A 61 -31.86 36.00 5.54
CA GLU A 61 -30.76 35.70 6.45
C GLU A 61 -31.19 35.67 7.93
N ASP A 62 -32.24 36.45 8.29
CA ASP A 62 -32.80 36.45 9.64
C ASP A 62 -33.55 35.15 10.00
N ASP A 63 -34.03 34.42 9.01
CA ASP A 63 -34.71 33.12 9.19
C ASP A 63 -33.75 31.98 9.42
N LEU A 64 -32.44 32.20 9.21
CA LEU A 64 -31.42 31.19 9.36
C LEU A 64 -31.02 30.98 10.82
N PRO A 65 -30.72 29.74 11.22
CA PRO A 65 -30.07 29.48 12.52
C PRO A 65 -28.78 30.30 12.67
N ARG A 66 -28.50 30.77 13.86
CA ARG A 66 -27.28 31.57 14.13
C ARG A 66 -25.97 30.92 13.65
N THR A 67 -25.94 29.60 13.63
CA THR A 67 -24.79 28.82 13.18
C THR A 67 -24.62 28.87 11.66
N MET A 68 -25.64 29.24 10.91
CA MET A 68 -25.61 29.29 9.44
C MET A 68 -25.56 30.73 8.89
N GLN A 69 -25.86 31.73 9.71
CA GLN A 69 -25.81 33.13 9.31
C GLN A 69 -24.39 33.55 8.87
N GLY A 70 -24.30 34.26 7.77
CA GLY A 70 -23.02 34.66 7.16
C GLY A 70 -22.29 33.56 6.41
N GLN A 71 -22.82 32.35 6.31
CA GLN A 71 -22.23 31.31 5.49
C GLN A 71 -22.67 31.42 4.03
N VAL A 72 -21.75 31.15 3.12
CA VAL A 72 -22.07 31.09 1.68
C VAL A 72 -23.08 29.97 1.45
N ASN A 73 -24.08 30.19 0.61
CA ASN A 73 -25.15 29.26 0.27
C ASN A 73 -26.09 28.82 1.43
N ALA A 74 -26.04 29.48 2.59
CA ALA A 74 -26.82 29.06 3.76
C ALA A 74 -28.35 29.06 3.48
N ILE A 75 -28.89 30.04 2.72
CA ILE A 75 -30.30 30.09 2.32
C ILE A 75 -30.68 28.85 1.48
N ARG A 76 -29.83 28.49 0.53
CA ARG A 76 -30.09 27.31 -0.34
C ARG A 76 -30.04 26.03 0.46
N VAL A 77 -29.05 25.86 1.31
CA VAL A 77 -28.92 24.69 2.22
C VAL A 77 -30.17 24.60 3.10
N MET A 78 -30.63 25.70 3.67
CA MET A 78 -31.84 25.73 4.52
C MET A 78 -33.09 25.41 3.72
N ALA A 79 -33.25 25.91 2.50
CA ALA A 79 -34.38 25.59 1.63
C ALA A 79 -34.42 24.06 1.30
N ILE A 80 -33.27 23.45 1.02
CA ILE A 80 -33.17 22.01 0.82
C ILE A 80 -33.54 21.25 2.10
N GLU A 81 -33.08 21.71 3.26
CA GLU A 81 -33.40 21.10 4.55
C GLU A 81 -34.90 21.14 4.86
N VAL A 82 -35.57 22.27 4.58
CA VAL A 82 -37.01 22.39 4.72
C VAL A 82 -37.75 21.43 3.81
N ALA A 83 -37.37 21.34 2.53
CA ALA A 83 -38.00 20.44 1.57
C ALA A 83 -37.81 18.94 1.96
N LEU A 84 -36.59 18.55 2.36
CA LEU A 84 -36.29 17.18 2.79
C LEU A 84 -36.94 16.83 4.16
N SER A 85 -37.32 17.80 4.95
CA SER A 85 -38.02 17.58 6.22
C SER A 85 -39.54 17.40 6.05
N SER A 86 -40.08 17.70 4.87
CA SER A 86 -41.49 17.47 4.52
C SER A 86 -41.85 15.99 4.48
N GLU A 87 -43.17 15.65 4.51
CA GLU A 87 -43.63 14.28 4.42
C GLU A 87 -43.21 13.57 3.11
N GLN A 88 -43.05 14.33 2.03
CA GLN A 88 -42.56 13.81 0.76
C GLN A 88 -41.06 13.65 0.77
N GLY A 89 -40.35 14.61 1.35
CA GLY A 89 -38.89 14.59 1.47
C GLY A 89 -38.36 13.44 2.32
N LYS A 90 -39.07 13.06 3.39
CA LYS A 90 -38.74 11.92 4.24
C LYS A 90 -38.78 10.57 3.51
N LYS A 91 -39.44 10.47 2.35
CA LYS A 91 -39.52 9.25 1.54
C LYS A 91 -38.30 9.08 0.63
N ILE A 92 -37.50 10.11 0.44
CA ILE A 92 -36.30 10.05 -0.36
C ILE A 92 -35.19 9.46 0.49
N TYR A 93 -34.67 8.34 0.06
CA TYR A 93 -33.53 7.67 0.68
C TYR A 93 -32.37 7.60 -0.30
N ASP A 94 -31.33 8.38 -0.03
CA ASP A 94 -30.07 8.33 -0.77
C ASP A 94 -28.90 8.46 0.22
N PRO A 95 -28.05 7.42 0.34
CA PRO A 95 -26.95 7.40 1.32
C PRO A 95 -25.92 8.50 1.11
N VAL A 96 -25.74 8.99 -0.13
CA VAL A 96 -24.79 10.08 -0.42
C VAL A 96 -25.38 11.41 0.01
N LEU A 97 -26.64 11.65 -0.34
CA LEU A 97 -27.38 12.84 0.12
C LEU A 97 -27.38 12.94 1.64
N ASP A 98 -27.74 11.84 2.33
CA ASP A 98 -27.76 11.79 3.79
C ASP A 98 -26.37 12.02 4.41
N GLY A 99 -25.33 11.50 3.77
CA GLY A 99 -23.94 11.72 4.17
C GLY A 99 -23.51 13.17 4.03
N LEU A 100 -23.82 13.81 2.89
CA LEU A 100 -23.55 15.24 2.66
C LEU A 100 -24.35 16.11 3.61
N ARG A 101 -25.65 15.81 3.80
CA ARG A 101 -26.53 16.45 4.75
C ARG A 101 -25.98 16.43 6.17
N SER A 102 -25.48 15.28 6.60
CA SER A 102 -24.84 15.14 7.91
C SER A 102 -23.59 16.00 8.02
N ALA A 103 -22.76 16.06 6.97
CA ALA A 103 -21.54 16.84 6.96
C ALA A 103 -21.80 18.36 7.04
N VAL A 104 -22.79 18.86 6.33
CA VAL A 104 -23.19 20.28 6.36
C VAL A 104 -23.75 20.70 7.72
N ARG A 105 -24.37 19.76 8.45
CA ARG A 105 -24.92 20.00 9.79
C ARG A 105 -23.90 20.00 10.92
N TYR A 106 -22.66 19.54 10.66
CA TYR A 106 -21.62 19.56 11.69
C TYR A 106 -21.32 21.00 12.13
N ASP A 107 -21.12 21.17 13.43
CA ASP A 107 -20.55 22.39 13.95
C ASP A 107 -19.20 22.66 13.29
N ARG A 108 -18.94 23.92 12.93
CA ARG A 108 -17.74 24.31 12.21
C ARG A 108 -16.46 23.89 12.93
N THR A 109 -16.43 24.03 14.25
CA THR A 109 -15.26 23.64 15.06
C THR A 109 -15.02 22.14 15.04
N TYR A 110 -16.08 21.34 14.97
CA TYR A 110 -15.99 19.89 14.83
C TYR A 110 -15.56 19.50 13.43
N PHE A 111 -16.12 20.13 12.41
CA PHE A 111 -15.74 19.92 11.03
C PHE A 111 -14.26 20.25 10.79
N ASP A 112 -13.79 21.41 11.27
CA ASP A 112 -12.40 21.82 11.16
C ASP A 112 -11.43 20.79 11.82
N LYS A 113 -11.83 20.16 12.92
CA LYS A 113 -11.04 19.08 13.53
C LYS A 113 -10.98 17.81 12.68
N ILE A 114 -12.08 17.45 12.02
CA ILE A 114 -12.11 16.28 11.13
C ILE A 114 -11.19 16.47 9.93
N VAL A 115 -11.15 17.68 9.37
CA VAL A 115 -10.40 17.98 8.16
C VAL A 115 -8.98 18.49 8.41
N ALA A 116 -8.65 18.84 9.66
CA ALA A 116 -7.37 19.44 10.03
C ALA A 116 -6.14 18.61 9.63
N SER A 117 -6.23 17.29 9.69
CA SER A 117 -5.15 16.38 9.25
C SER A 117 -5.17 16.11 7.75
N LEU A 118 -6.32 16.26 7.11
CA LEU A 118 -6.51 15.97 5.69
C LEU A 118 -6.11 17.14 4.79
N LEU A 119 -6.43 18.37 5.19
CA LEU A 119 -6.18 19.56 4.37
C LEU A 119 -4.70 19.74 4.01
N PRO A 120 -3.73 19.68 4.96
CA PRO A 120 -2.33 19.84 4.62
C PRO A 120 -1.84 18.79 3.63
N LEU A 121 -2.33 17.55 3.74
CA LEU A 121 -1.99 16.49 2.80
C LEU A 121 -2.56 16.77 1.41
N LEU A 122 -3.83 17.13 1.31
CA LEU A 122 -4.46 17.49 0.02
C LEU A 122 -3.79 18.71 -0.62
N GLU A 123 -3.41 19.72 0.17
CA GLU A 123 -2.66 20.87 -0.31
C GLU A 123 -1.31 20.46 -0.90
N LYS A 124 -0.56 19.56 -0.24
CA LYS A 124 0.70 19.01 -0.77
C LYS A 124 0.50 18.23 -2.07
N LEU A 125 -0.58 17.45 -2.17
CA LEU A 125 -0.89 16.65 -3.36
C LEU A 125 -1.37 17.50 -4.55
N THR A 126 -1.93 18.69 -4.28
CA THR A 126 -2.51 19.59 -5.30
C THR A 126 -1.65 20.79 -5.63
N THR A 127 -0.43 20.89 -5.09
CA THR A 127 0.48 22.02 -5.35
C THR A 127 1.80 21.57 -5.93
N GLY A 128 2.48 22.48 -6.64
CA GLY A 128 3.84 22.30 -7.13
C GLY A 128 4.00 21.15 -8.14
N LYS A 129 5.14 20.47 -8.06
CA LYS A 129 5.48 19.34 -8.95
C LYS A 129 4.60 18.11 -8.71
N THR A 130 4.15 17.93 -7.48
CA THR A 130 3.27 16.81 -7.11
C THR A 130 1.92 16.93 -7.82
N ALA A 131 1.33 18.12 -7.82
CA ALA A 131 0.09 18.37 -8.56
C ALA A 131 0.23 18.09 -10.06
N ALA A 132 1.37 18.47 -10.64
CA ALA A 132 1.63 18.21 -12.05
C ALA A 132 1.66 16.72 -12.40
N LEU A 133 1.95 15.85 -11.44
CA LEU A 133 1.98 14.40 -11.63
C LEU A 133 0.65 13.71 -11.26
N LEU A 134 -0.01 14.16 -10.19
CA LEU A 134 -1.09 13.43 -9.55
C LEU A 134 -2.49 14.02 -9.79
N SER A 135 -2.59 15.26 -10.27
CA SER A 135 -3.87 15.96 -10.47
C SER A 135 -4.04 16.34 -11.93
N PRO A 136 -4.36 15.37 -12.81
CA PRO A 136 -4.63 15.66 -14.22
C PRO A 136 -5.91 16.49 -14.33
N ASP A 137 -5.94 17.41 -15.30
CA ASP A 137 -7.17 18.08 -15.68
C ASP A 137 -7.92 17.22 -16.70
N TYR A 138 -8.89 16.45 -16.23
CA TYR A 138 -9.70 15.58 -17.09
C TYR A 138 -10.59 16.34 -18.09
N SER A 139 -10.76 17.64 -17.92
CA SER A 139 -11.48 18.50 -18.86
C SER A 139 -10.60 18.99 -20.01
N ASP A 140 -9.27 18.98 -19.82
CA ASP A 140 -8.32 19.33 -20.85
C ASP A 140 -7.93 18.12 -21.70
N MET A 141 -8.54 18.01 -22.88
CA MET A 141 -8.23 16.96 -23.85
C MET A 141 -6.80 17.02 -24.39
N ASN A 142 -6.08 18.12 -24.18
CA ASN A 142 -4.69 18.31 -24.59
C ASN A 142 -3.70 18.14 -23.44
N ASP A 143 -4.15 17.71 -22.26
CA ASP A 143 -3.25 17.45 -21.14
C ASP A 143 -2.20 16.40 -21.54
N PRO A 144 -0.91 16.76 -21.57
CA PRO A 144 0.15 15.86 -22.03
C PRO A 144 0.54 14.78 -21.01
N ARG A 145 -0.10 14.73 -19.85
CA ARG A 145 0.26 13.78 -18.79
C ARG A 145 -0.27 12.39 -19.11
N PRO A 146 0.57 11.32 -19.00
CA PRO A 146 0.12 9.97 -19.22
C PRO A 146 -0.83 9.52 -18.11
N LEU A 147 -1.88 8.83 -18.50
CA LEU A 147 -2.78 8.13 -17.57
C LEU A 147 -2.24 6.73 -17.31
N ILE A 148 -2.19 6.32 -16.04
CA ILE A 148 -1.79 4.98 -15.63
C ILE A 148 -3.06 4.18 -15.30
N ASP A 149 -3.23 3.06 -15.98
CA ASP A 149 -4.27 2.07 -15.71
C ASP A 149 -3.62 0.71 -15.44
N TRP A 150 -3.84 0.15 -14.25
CA TRP A 150 -3.25 -1.12 -13.87
C TRP A 150 -3.72 -2.30 -14.73
N GLN A 151 -4.99 -2.31 -15.15
CA GLN A 151 -5.51 -3.41 -15.96
C GLN A 151 -4.82 -3.43 -17.32
N GLU A 152 -4.64 -2.26 -17.92
CA GLU A 152 -3.99 -2.10 -19.20
C GLU A 152 -2.49 -2.47 -19.12
N ILE A 153 -1.80 -2.03 -18.06
CA ILE A 153 -0.38 -2.38 -17.81
C ILE A 153 -0.23 -3.89 -17.68
N ILE A 154 -1.05 -4.53 -16.84
CA ILE A 154 -0.99 -5.97 -16.59
C ILE A 154 -1.30 -6.75 -17.86
N ARG A 155 -2.34 -6.36 -18.60
CA ARG A 155 -2.72 -7.01 -19.84
C ARG A 155 -1.61 -6.98 -20.90
N LYS A 156 -0.85 -5.91 -20.97
CA LYS A 156 0.24 -5.72 -21.94
C LYS A 156 1.60 -6.20 -21.43
N GLY A 157 1.69 -6.69 -20.20
CA GLY A 157 2.96 -7.11 -19.62
C GLY A 157 3.93 -5.96 -19.40
N GLY A 158 3.40 -4.78 -19.03
CA GLY A 158 4.20 -3.58 -18.84
C GLY A 158 5.09 -3.65 -17.59
N VAL A 159 6.17 -2.85 -17.61
CA VAL A 159 7.06 -2.64 -16.46
C VAL A 159 6.83 -1.24 -15.91
N VAL A 160 6.57 -1.16 -14.61
CA VAL A 160 6.33 0.12 -13.93
C VAL A 160 7.39 0.32 -12.84
N TYR A 161 8.09 1.43 -12.91
CA TYR A 161 8.99 1.88 -11.86
C TYR A 161 8.40 3.10 -11.17
N VAL A 162 8.21 3.00 -9.85
CA VAL A 162 7.64 4.07 -9.03
C VAL A 162 8.69 4.58 -8.07
N GLY A 163 9.15 5.81 -8.27
CA GLY A 163 10.05 6.50 -7.38
C GLY A 163 9.26 7.30 -6.34
N LEU A 164 9.20 6.83 -5.09
CA LEU A 164 8.59 7.53 -3.97
C LEU A 164 9.69 8.12 -3.10
N ASP A 165 9.82 9.45 -3.09
CA ASP A 165 10.87 10.15 -2.33
C ASP A 165 10.42 10.39 -0.88
N ALA A 166 10.52 9.34 -0.07
CA ALA A 166 10.18 9.40 1.36
C ALA A 166 11.18 10.27 2.16
N LEU A 167 12.38 10.51 1.65
CA LEU A 167 13.37 11.37 2.32
C LEU A 167 12.98 12.86 2.24
N SER A 168 12.38 13.28 1.11
CA SER A 168 11.93 14.66 0.93
C SER A 168 10.57 14.92 1.59
N ASP A 169 9.61 14.02 1.42
CA ASP A 169 8.27 14.11 2.03
C ASP A 169 7.68 12.70 2.21
N SER A 170 7.90 12.12 3.38
CA SER A 170 7.42 10.77 3.73
C SER A 170 5.88 10.66 3.74
N GLU A 171 5.19 11.76 4.05
CA GLU A 171 3.72 11.79 4.11
C GLU A 171 3.11 11.69 2.72
N VAL A 172 3.63 12.47 1.77
CA VAL A 172 3.21 12.40 0.35
C VAL A 172 3.59 11.06 -0.26
N ALA A 173 4.82 10.58 -0.05
CA ALA A 173 5.27 9.30 -0.57
C ALA A 173 4.39 8.13 -0.07
N SER A 174 4.07 8.13 1.22
CA SER A 174 3.18 7.12 1.83
C SER A 174 1.75 7.22 1.28
N ALA A 175 1.20 8.43 1.14
CA ALA A 175 -0.15 8.64 0.61
C ALA A 175 -0.28 8.16 -0.84
N VAL A 176 0.69 8.50 -1.69
CA VAL A 176 0.73 8.06 -3.09
C VAL A 176 0.91 6.55 -3.18
N GLY A 177 1.86 5.98 -2.45
CA GLY A 177 2.09 4.55 -2.41
C GLY A 177 0.85 3.76 -1.97
N ASN A 178 0.21 4.19 -0.88
CA ASN A 178 -1.03 3.56 -0.40
C ASN A 178 -2.18 3.67 -1.42
N SER A 179 -2.31 4.81 -2.10
CA SER A 179 -3.33 4.97 -3.16
C SER A 179 -3.08 4.02 -4.33
N MET A 180 -1.83 3.87 -4.75
CA MET A 180 -1.44 2.93 -5.80
C MET A 180 -1.69 1.47 -5.38
N PHE A 181 -1.39 1.11 -4.13
CA PHE A 181 -1.69 -0.23 -3.61
C PHE A 181 -3.19 -0.50 -3.52
N ALA A 182 -3.99 0.47 -3.06
CA ALA A 182 -5.44 0.33 -2.99
C ALA A 182 -6.05 0.07 -4.38
N ASP A 183 -5.59 0.79 -5.39
CA ASP A 183 -6.01 0.61 -6.77
C ASP A 183 -5.56 -0.75 -7.34
N LEU A 184 -4.31 -1.14 -7.08
CA LEU A 184 -3.80 -2.46 -7.48
C LEU A 184 -4.57 -3.61 -6.81
N VAL A 185 -4.92 -3.49 -5.52
CA VAL A 185 -5.76 -4.47 -4.80
C VAL A 185 -7.16 -4.56 -5.40
N SER A 186 -7.74 -3.42 -5.76
CA SER A 186 -9.04 -3.35 -6.45
C SER A 186 -8.98 -4.05 -7.81
N THR A 187 -7.94 -3.76 -8.59
CA THR A 187 -7.67 -4.41 -9.88
C THR A 187 -7.45 -5.92 -9.74
N ALA A 188 -6.68 -6.34 -8.74
CA ALA A 188 -6.50 -7.76 -8.43
C ALA A 188 -7.82 -8.45 -8.09
N GLY A 189 -8.69 -7.78 -7.33
CA GLY A 189 -10.01 -8.27 -7.02
C GLY A 189 -10.91 -8.41 -8.25
N TYR A 190 -10.80 -7.49 -9.20
CA TYR A 190 -11.48 -7.56 -10.49
C TYR A 190 -10.96 -8.73 -11.34
N ILE A 191 -9.64 -8.83 -11.51
CA ILE A 191 -8.98 -9.92 -12.26
C ILE A 191 -9.34 -11.30 -11.68
N TYR A 192 -9.37 -11.40 -10.34
CA TYR A 192 -9.74 -12.65 -9.68
C TYR A 192 -11.17 -13.11 -10.00
N LYS A 193 -12.11 -12.16 -10.12
CA LYS A 193 -13.54 -12.44 -10.36
C LYS A 193 -13.88 -12.63 -11.84
N PHE A 194 -13.30 -11.81 -12.71
CA PHE A 194 -13.75 -11.66 -14.09
C PHE A 194 -12.67 -12.04 -15.12
N GLY A 195 -11.41 -12.25 -14.67
CA GLY A 195 -10.28 -12.43 -15.59
C GLY A 195 -9.74 -11.09 -16.11
N LEU A 196 -8.78 -11.18 -17.05
CA LEU A 196 -8.08 -10.04 -17.63
C LEU A 196 -8.76 -9.45 -18.88
N SER A 197 -9.69 -10.16 -19.52
CA SER A 197 -10.40 -9.67 -20.69
C SER A 197 -11.73 -10.39 -20.89
N ASP A 198 -12.75 -9.61 -21.31
CA ASP A 198 -14.04 -10.13 -21.72
C ASP A 198 -13.97 -10.97 -23.02
N ASP A 199 -12.86 -10.89 -23.76
CA ASP A 199 -12.65 -11.54 -25.06
C ASP A 199 -11.91 -12.89 -24.98
N MET A 200 -11.51 -13.36 -23.79
CA MET A 200 -10.86 -14.66 -23.66
C MET A 200 -11.90 -15.78 -23.59
N PRO A 201 -11.70 -16.89 -24.31
CA PRO A 201 -12.60 -18.05 -24.22
C PRO A 201 -12.75 -18.53 -22.79
N GLU A 202 -13.98 -18.84 -22.34
CA GLU A 202 -14.22 -19.47 -21.06
C GLU A 202 -13.33 -20.71 -20.91
N GLY A 203 -12.41 -20.70 -19.94
CA GLY A 203 -11.49 -21.80 -19.68
C GLY A 203 -10.00 -21.50 -19.88
N SER A 204 -9.62 -20.37 -20.48
CA SER A 204 -8.22 -19.93 -20.52
C SER A 204 -7.84 -19.21 -19.23
N SER A 205 -7.59 -19.98 -18.17
CA SER A 205 -7.13 -19.47 -16.87
C SER A 205 -5.64 -19.09 -16.89
N GLN A 206 -5.16 -18.45 -17.94
CA GLN A 206 -3.77 -18.01 -17.99
C GLN A 206 -3.65 -16.74 -17.12
N ARG A 207 -3.36 -16.98 -15.84
CA ARG A 207 -3.00 -15.91 -14.91
C ARG A 207 -1.66 -15.35 -15.35
N LEU A 208 -1.61 -14.07 -15.68
CA LEU A 208 -0.33 -13.39 -15.90
C LEU A 208 0.32 -13.15 -14.53
N PRO A 209 1.53 -13.66 -14.30
CA PRO A 209 2.22 -13.37 -13.06
C PRO A 209 2.56 -11.88 -12.98
N ILE A 210 2.20 -11.26 -11.86
CA ILE A 210 2.50 -9.87 -11.56
C ILE A 210 3.55 -9.87 -10.48
N SER A 211 4.80 -9.52 -10.83
CA SER A 211 5.90 -9.45 -9.87
C SER A 211 5.97 -8.04 -9.29
N LEU A 212 5.71 -7.91 -7.99
CA LEU A 212 5.74 -6.65 -7.27
C LEU A 212 6.94 -6.62 -6.31
N HIS A 213 7.85 -5.68 -6.54
CA HIS A 213 9.02 -5.47 -5.70
C HIS A 213 8.84 -4.17 -4.89
N CYS A 214 8.85 -4.29 -3.56
CA CYS A 214 8.69 -3.17 -2.64
C CYS A 214 9.97 -2.95 -1.84
N ASP A 215 10.80 -1.99 -2.24
CA ASP A 215 11.97 -1.59 -1.48
C ASP A 215 11.57 -0.67 -0.32
N GLU A 216 12.26 -0.79 0.83
CA GLU A 216 11.91 -0.12 2.07
C GLU A 216 10.40 -0.21 2.38
N PHE A 217 9.86 -1.42 2.25
CA PHE A 217 8.42 -1.63 2.27
C PHE A 217 7.75 -1.19 3.59
N ASN A 218 8.50 -1.09 4.69
CA ASN A 218 8.04 -0.50 5.93
C ASN A 218 7.52 0.94 5.74
N GLU A 219 8.11 1.73 4.85
CA GLU A 219 7.64 3.09 4.54
C GLU A 219 6.30 3.09 3.78
N LEU A 220 6.06 2.05 2.99
CA LEU A 220 4.86 1.87 2.18
C LEU A 220 3.73 1.14 2.92
N MET A 221 4.00 0.65 4.14
CA MET A 221 3.02 -0.14 4.89
C MET A 221 1.82 0.70 5.30
N GLY A 222 0.68 0.35 4.74
CA GLY A 222 -0.64 0.85 5.11
C GLY A 222 -1.62 -0.30 5.31
N GLU A 223 -2.86 0.03 5.67
CA GLU A 223 -3.92 -0.98 5.84
C GLU A 223 -4.22 -1.74 4.55
N GLU A 224 -3.95 -1.15 3.38
CA GLU A 224 -4.18 -1.74 2.07
C GLU A 224 -3.16 -2.81 1.68
N PHE A 225 -1.96 -2.79 2.27
CA PHE A 225 -0.91 -3.77 1.97
C PHE A 225 -1.24 -5.16 2.50
N ILE A 226 -1.87 -5.24 3.67
CA ILE A 226 -2.24 -6.53 4.31
C ILE A 226 -3.23 -7.33 3.44
N PRO A 227 -4.33 -6.76 2.93
CA PRO A 227 -5.21 -7.44 1.99
C PRO A 227 -4.51 -7.93 0.71
N MET A 228 -3.55 -7.17 0.21
CA MET A 228 -2.80 -7.53 -0.99
C MET A 228 -1.94 -8.78 -0.77
N ILE A 229 -1.17 -8.84 0.32
CA ILE A 229 -0.37 -10.04 0.63
C ILE A 229 -1.28 -11.25 0.86
N ASN A 230 -2.41 -11.06 1.54
CA ASN A 230 -3.31 -12.17 1.89
C ASN A 230 -4.07 -12.75 0.67
N LYS A 231 -4.39 -11.92 -0.31
CA LYS A 231 -5.32 -12.28 -1.39
C LYS A 231 -4.74 -12.12 -2.80
N GLY A 232 -3.68 -11.35 -2.96
CA GLY A 232 -3.07 -11.04 -4.26
C GLY A 232 -2.55 -12.26 -5.00
N GLY A 233 -2.07 -13.30 -4.29
CA GLY A 233 -1.65 -14.56 -4.90
C GLY A 233 -2.74 -15.24 -5.71
N GLY A 234 -4.03 -15.10 -5.31
CA GLY A 234 -5.18 -15.58 -6.08
C GLY A 234 -5.34 -14.89 -7.44
N ALA A 235 -4.90 -13.64 -7.56
CA ALA A 235 -4.88 -12.87 -8.80
C ALA A 235 -3.55 -12.98 -9.58
N GLY A 236 -2.59 -13.77 -9.09
CA GLY A 236 -1.27 -13.93 -9.71
C GLY A 236 -0.23 -12.90 -9.26
N ILE A 237 -0.49 -12.16 -8.17
CA ILE A 237 0.47 -11.19 -7.64
C ILE A 237 1.48 -11.91 -6.73
N GLU A 238 2.75 -11.79 -7.07
CA GLU A 238 3.89 -12.26 -6.30
C GLU A 238 4.61 -11.05 -5.70
N VAL A 239 4.63 -10.98 -4.36
CA VAL A 239 5.21 -9.84 -3.64
C VAL A 239 6.60 -10.19 -3.11
N THR A 240 7.59 -9.38 -3.46
CA THR A 240 8.92 -9.37 -2.84
C THR A 240 9.08 -8.08 -2.06
N ALA A 241 9.17 -8.19 -0.74
CA ALA A 241 9.31 -7.06 0.15
C ALA A 241 10.73 -7.02 0.73
N TYR A 242 11.35 -5.84 0.66
CA TYR A 242 12.70 -5.61 1.20
C TYR A 242 12.61 -4.67 2.41
N THR A 243 13.25 -5.06 3.50
CA THR A 243 13.31 -4.24 4.73
C THR A 243 14.63 -4.44 5.44
N GLN A 244 15.00 -3.49 6.31
CA GLN A 244 16.25 -3.53 7.06
C GLN A 244 16.06 -4.19 8.42
N THR A 245 15.01 -3.87 9.14
CA THR A 245 14.73 -4.40 10.48
C THR A 245 13.25 -4.78 10.64
N TRP A 246 13.01 -5.71 11.54
CA TRP A 246 11.63 -6.06 11.94
C TRP A 246 10.97 -4.96 12.77
N SER A 247 11.77 -4.30 13.60
CA SER A 247 11.28 -3.22 14.47
C SER A 247 10.70 -2.05 13.69
N ASP A 248 11.21 -1.76 12.47
CA ASP A 248 10.65 -0.72 11.61
C ASP A 248 9.24 -1.05 11.16
N ILE A 249 8.99 -2.34 10.86
CA ILE A 249 7.66 -2.83 10.47
C ILE A 249 6.69 -2.74 11.65
N GLU A 250 7.10 -3.21 12.83
CA GLU A 250 6.27 -3.14 14.03
C GLU A 250 5.92 -1.70 14.41
N ALA A 251 6.91 -0.81 14.34
CA ALA A 251 6.72 0.61 14.64
C ALA A 251 5.72 1.27 13.67
N LYS A 252 5.82 0.97 12.38
CA LYS A 252 4.92 1.53 11.37
C LYS A 252 3.48 1.02 11.49
N ILE A 253 3.31 -0.29 11.74
CA ILE A 253 1.99 -0.91 11.90
C ILE A 253 1.37 -0.54 13.26
N GLY A 254 2.20 -0.30 14.28
CA GLY A 254 1.76 0.00 15.65
C GLY A 254 1.04 -1.16 16.34
N ASN A 255 1.08 -2.38 15.79
CA ASN A 255 0.42 -3.56 16.32
C ASN A 255 1.20 -4.83 15.98
N ALA A 256 1.80 -5.48 16.99
CA ALA A 256 2.61 -6.68 16.83
C ALA A 256 1.86 -7.86 16.18
N ALA A 257 0.56 -8.03 16.47
CA ALA A 257 -0.23 -9.11 15.86
C ALA A 257 -0.46 -8.89 14.36
N LYS A 258 -0.72 -7.64 13.93
CA LYS A 258 -0.80 -7.30 12.49
C LYS A 258 0.57 -7.47 11.82
N ALA A 259 1.66 -7.09 12.48
CA ALA A 259 3.01 -7.29 11.97
C ALA A 259 3.33 -8.79 11.78
N ALA A 260 2.99 -9.63 12.76
CA ALA A 260 3.13 -11.08 12.64
C ALA A 260 2.28 -11.67 11.50
N GLN A 261 1.10 -11.11 11.24
CA GLN A 261 0.26 -11.51 10.11
C GLN A 261 0.95 -11.22 8.77
N VAL A 262 1.67 -10.11 8.66
CA VAL A 262 2.43 -9.76 7.44
C VAL A 262 3.51 -10.80 7.18
N THR A 263 4.35 -11.10 8.17
CA THR A 263 5.42 -12.10 8.00
C THR A 263 4.90 -13.52 7.77
N GLY A 264 3.78 -13.88 8.39
CA GLY A 264 3.16 -15.19 8.22
C GLY A 264 2.65 -15.47 6.80
N ASN A 265 2.53 -14.43 5.97
CA ASN A 265 2.11 -14.56 4.57
C ASN A 265 3.27 -14.65 3.56
N PHE A 266 4.52 -14.49 4.00
CA PHE A 266 5.68 -14.70 3.15
C PHE A 266 6.16 -16.14 3.24
N ASN A 267 6.12 -16.86 2.11
CA ASN A 267 6.52 -18.26 2.04
C ASN A 267 8.05 -18.44 2.01
N ASN A 268 8.77 -17.46 1.53
CA ASN A 268 10.23 -17.47 1.40
C ASN A 268 10.83 -16.31 2.18
N MET A 269 11.94 -16.56 2.86
CA MET A 269 12.68 -15.54 3.59
C MET A 269 14.16 -15.62 3.25
N ILE A 270 14.73 -14.51 2.78
CA ILE A 270 16.17 -14.37 2.53
C ILE A 270 16.71 -13.33 3.49
N MET A 271 17.58 -13.75 4.40
CA MET A 271 18.13 -12.91 5.45
C MET A 271 19.64 -12.75 5.29
N LEU A 272 20.07 -11.56 4.95
CA LEU A 272 21.47 -11.15 5.01
C LEU A 272 21.88 -10.91 6.47
N ARG A 273 23.12 -10.47 6.67
CA ARG A 273 23.58 -10.09 8.01
C ARG A 273 22.72 -8.96 8.58
N VAL A 274 22.05 -9.21 9.67
CA VAL A 274 21.29 -8.23 10.47
C VAL A 274 22.04 -7.91 11.76
N ARG A 275 21.75 -6.77 12.39
CA ARG A 275 22.36 -6.37 13.67
C ARG A 275 21.43 -6.57 14.85
N GLU A 276 20.16 -6.62 14.59
CA GLU A 276 19.13 -6.74 15.62
C GLU A 276 18.77 -8.21 15.86
N LYS A 277 18.76 -8.59 17.14
CA LYS A 277 18.44 -9.96 17.56
C LYS A 277 17.02 -10.36 17.17
N THR A 278 16.04 -9.49 17.39
CA THR A 278 14.63 -9.72 17.09
C THR A 278 14.44 -10.01 15.59
N THR A 279 15.11 -9.26 14.73
CA THR A 279 15.10 -9.50 13.28
C THR A 279 15.71 -10.87 12.94
N ALA A 280 16.83 -11.26 13.59
CA ALA A 280 17.44 -12.58 13.38
C ALA A 280 16.51 -13.72 13.86
N GLU A 281 15.79 -13.50 14.94
CA GLU A 281 14.84 -14.47 15.52
C GLU A 281 13.67 -14.78 14.58
N LEU A 282 13.27 -13.88 13.68
CA LEU A 282 12.24 -14.18 12.67
C LEU A 282 12.59 -15.41 11.80
N LEU A 283 13.87 -15.57 11.49
CA LEU A 283 14.34 -16.73 10.73
C LEU A 283 14.59 -17.93 11.65
N THR A 284 15.31 -17.72 12.76
CA THR A 284 15.81 -18.81 13.58
C THR A 284 14.72 -19.55 14.36
N THR A 285 13.64 -18.87 14.73
CA THR A 285 12.49 -19.48 15.42
C THR A 285 11.63 -20.36 14.51
N GLN A 286 11.75 -20.23 13.20
CA GLN A 286 11.05 -21.08 12.22
C GLN A 286 11.77 -22.40 11.97
N LEU A 287 13.00 -22.54 12.47
CA LEU A 287 13.84 -23.71 12.24
C LEU A 287 13.70 -24.73 13.38
N PRO A 288 13.80 -26.04 13.08
CA PRO A 288 13.75 -27.07 14.10
C PRO A 288 15.01 -27.06 15.00
N GLU A 289 14.87 -27.61 16.18
CA GLU A 289 16.02 -27.96 16.99
C GLU A 289 16.65 -29.26 16.49
N VAL A 290 17.96 -29.35 16.58
CA VAL A 290 18.75 -30.52 16.26
C VAL A 290 19.37 -31.12 17.52
N GLU A 291 19.47 -32.43 17.56
CA GLU A 291 20.09 -33.14 18.68
C GLU A 291 21.58 -33.31 18.40
N ILE A 292 22.42 -32.72 19.26
CA ILE A 292 23.88 -32.81 19.20
C ILE A 292 24.35 -33.82 20.25
N TYR A 293 25.15 -34.78 19.83
CA TYR A 293 25.80 -35.74 20.71
C TYR A 293 27.20 -35.26 21.03
N THR A 294 27.44 -34.96 22.31
CA THR A 294 28.77 -34.58 22.82
C THR A 294 29.39 -35.76 23.56
N LYS A 295 30.60 -36.12 23.15
CA LYS A 295 31.38 -37.11 23.81
C LYS A 295 32.36 -36.42 24.76
N THR A 296 32.21 -36.68 26.06
CA THR A 296 33.11 -36.21 27.08
C THR A 296 33.93 -37.37 27.61
N LEU A 297 35.24 -37.24 27.55
CA LEU A 297 36.16 -38.21 28.13
C LEU A 297 36.33 -37.85 29.62
N VAL A 298 35.86 -38.69 30.52
CA VAL A 298 36.04 -38.52 31.95
C VAL A 298 37.12 -39.48 32.40
N SER A 299 38.24 -38.97 32.84
CA SER A 299 39.32 -39.77 33.44
C SER A 299 39.28 -39.57 34.96
N GLY A 300 39.12 -40.66 35.65
CA GLY A 300 39.17 -40.72 37.13
C GLY A 300 40.31 -41.58 37.62
N VAL A 301 41.01 -41.13 38.63
CA VAL A 301 42.01 -41.95 39.32
C VAL A 301 41.44 -42.19 40.70
N THR A 302 41.30 -43.49 41.07
CA THR A 302 40.86 -43.88 42.40
C THR A 302 42.09 -44.40 43.14
N ASP A 303 42.39 -43.82 44.31
CA ASP A 303 43.42 -44.26 45.22
C ASP A 303 42.76 -45.06 46.33
N ILE A 304 43.38 -46.20 46.71
CA ILE A 304 42.98 -46.98 47.87
C ILE A 304 43.68 -46.37 49.06
N SER A 305 42.92 -45.69 49.90
CA SER A 305 43.41 -45.00 51.12
C SER A 305 43.81 -45.94 52.27
N ASN A 306 44.23 -47.17 52.00
CA ASN A 306 44.69 -48.09 53.03
C ASN A 306 46.21 -48.19 52.95
N PRO A 307 46.98 -47.62 53.91
CA PRO A 307 48.43 -47.51 53.87
C PRO A 307 49.18 -48.87 53.92
N ASP A 308 48.47 -49.96 54.31
CA ASP A 308 49.08 -51.30 54.50
C ASP A 308 49.04 -52.17 53.22
N GLN A 309 48.39 -51.68 52.13
CA GLN A 309 48.22 -52.52 50.91
C GLN A 309 48.97 -52.00 49.67
N GLY A 310 49.91 -51.14 49.79
CA GLY A 310 50.63 -50.61 48.64
C GLY A 310 49.75 -49.71 47.76
N SER A 311 50.28 -48.69 47.15
CA SER A 311 49.58 -47.72 46.31
C SER A 311 49.17 -48.34 44.94
N ASP A 312 47.95 -48.87 44.84
CA ASP A 312 47.35 -49.27 43.56
C ASP A 312 46.48 -48.16 43.02
N PHE A 313 47.00 -47.42 42.07
CA PHE A 313 46.25 -46.43 41.33
C PHE A 313 45.51 -47.13 40.21
N THR A 314 44.15 -47.14 40.32
CA THR A 314 43.32 -47.60 39.19
C THR A 314 42.85 -46.39 38.42
N SER A 315 43.32 -46.24 37.17
CA SER A 315 42.79 -45.24 36.27
C SER A 315 41.58 -45.80 35.52
N ASN A 316 40.47 -45.08 35.60
CA ASN A 316 39.27 -45.39 34.83
C ASN A 316 39.02 -44.29 33.82
N VAL A 317 38.95 -44.66 32.55
CA VAL A 317 38.59 -43.75 31.45
C VAL A 317 37.21 -44.15 30.96
N GLN A 318 36.25 -43.26 31.14
CA GLN A 318 34.88 -43.46 30.67
C GLN A 318 34.52 -42.48 29.59
N ASP A 319 33.95 -42.99 28.52
CA ASP A 319 33.30 -42.18 27.49
C ASP A 319 31.86 -41.87 27.94
N ARG A 320 31.60 -40.61 28.25
CA ARG A 320 30.23 -40.18 28.53
C ARG A 320 29.66 -39.52 27.29
N VAL A 321 28.62 -40.08 26.69
CA VAL A 321 27.86 -39.49 25.61
C VAL A 321 26.63 -38.81 26.20
N SER A 322 26.51 -37.51 26.01
CA SER A 322 25.32 -36.75 26.36
C SER A 322 24.70 -36.14 25.10
N SER A 323 23.38 -36.19 25.00
CA SER A 323 22.64 -35.51 23.92
C SER A 323 22.05 -34.18 24.46
N THR A 324 22.14 -33.15 23.65
CA THR A 324 21.55 -31.84 23.95
C THR A 324 20.87 -31.32 22.69
N ARG A 325 19.63 -30.83 22.83
CA ARG A 325 18.94 -30.14 21.73
C ARG A 325 19.39 -28.70 21.65
N VAL A 326 19.76 -28.28 20.47
CA VAL A 326 20.18 -26.92 20.17
C VAL A 326 19.45 -26.42 18.91
N PRO A 327 19.16 -25.12 18.79
CA PRO A 327 18.62 -24.55 17.54
C PRO A 327 19.53 -24.88 16.36
N LEU A 328 18.94 -25.25 15.21
CA LEU A 328 19.69 -25.53 13.97
C LEU A 328 20.55 -24.31 13.56
N LEU A 329 20.06 -23.11 13.79
CA LEU A 329 20.72 -21.86 13.54
C LEU A 329 20.46 -20.90 14.71
N SER A 330 21.49 -20.34 15.26
CA SER A 330 21.36 -19.34 16.34
C SER A 330 21.25 -17.93 15.75
N PRO A 331 20.56 -16.97 16.43
CA PRO A 331 20.54 -15.58 16.03
C PRO A 331 21.95 -14.99 15.87
N ALA A 332 22.90 -15.39 16.72
CA ALA A 332 24.28 -14.94 16.65
C ALA A 332 24.98 -15.29 15.34
N GLU A 333 24.69 -16.46 14.77
CA GLU A 333 25.27 -16.89 13.48
C GLU A 333 24.76 -16.04 12.34
N VAL A 334 23.48 -15.63 12.36
CA VAL A 334 22.91 -14.70 11.37
C VAL A 334 23.55 -13.31 11.50
N MET A 335 23.69 -12.83 12.74
CA MET A 335 24.30 -11.53 13.03
C MET A 335 25.79 -11.46 12.66
N ASN A 336 26.50 -12.59 12.68
CA ASN A 336 27.91 -12.70 12.34
C ASN A 336 28.19 -13.10 10.90
N LEU A 337 27.17 -13.15 10.03
CA LEU A 337 27.37 -13.47 8.62
C LEU A 337 28.38 -12.52 7.95
N PRO A 338 29.32 -13.05 7.15
CA PRO A 338 30.16 -12.23 6.31
C PRO A 338 29.36 -11.40 5.31
N LYS A 339 29.89 -10.27 4.88
CA LYS A 339 29.29 -9.43 3.84
C LYS A 339 29.03 -10.25 2.56
N GLY A 340 27.82 -10.11 2.00
CA GLY A 340 27.41 -10.81 0.78
C GLY A 340 27.00 -12.27 1.00
N GLN A 341 26.90 -12.75 2.25
CA GLN A 341 26.28 -14.03 2.57
C GLN A 341 24.89 -13.83 3.17
N ALA A 342 24.04 -14.82 2.95
CA ALA A 342 22.67 -14.85 3.47
C ALA A 342 22.26 -16.28 3.83
N PHE A 343 21.25 -16.39 4.67
CA PHE A 343 20.44 -17.59 4.82
C PHE A 343 19.13 -17.42 4.04
N ALA A 344 18.74 -18.43 3.29
CA ALA A 344 17.49 -18.48 2.55
C ALA A 344 16.66 -19.65 3.08
N LEU A 345 15.53 -19.34 3.69
CA LEU A 345 14.48 -20.28 4.04
C LEU A 345 13.46 -20.27 2.91
N LEU A 346 13.43 -21.36 2.16
CA LEU A 346 12.58 -21.49 0.99
C LEU A 346 11.41 -22.43 1.27
N GLU A 347 10.44 -22.41 0.38
CA GLU A 347 9.26 -23.27 0.44
C GLU A 347 9.61 -24.73 0.76
N GLY A 348 8.83 -25.35 1.66
CA GLY A 348 9.11 -26.71 2.17
C GLY A 348 10.12 -26.74 3.32
N GLY A 349 10.45 -25.61 3.94
CA GLY A 349 11.33 -25.53 5.11
C GLY A 349 12.81 -25.77 4.80
N ARG A 350 13.23 -25.58 3.57
CA ARG A 350 14.61 -25.80 3.13
C ARG A 350 15.47 -24.61 3.45
N LEU A 351 16.42 -24.77 4.36
CA LEU A 351 17.40 -23.76 4.71
C LEU A 351 18.66 -23.89 3.86
N TRP A 352 19.04 -22.79 3.20
CA TRP A 352 20.25 -22.69 2.41
C TRP A 352 21.12 -21.56 2.94
N LYS A 353 22.44 -21.81 3.06
CA LYS A 353 23.41 -20.72 3.20
C LYS A 353 23.92 -20.37 1.81
N ILE A 354 23.68 -19.14 1.41
CA ILE A 354 24.00 -18.66 0.06
C ILE A 354 25.04 -17.53 0.11
N ARG A 355 25.75 -17.40 -1.00
CA ARG A 355 26.64 -16.27 -1.24
C ARG A 355 26.06 -15.51 -2.44
N MET A 356 25.74 -14.23 -2.19
CA MET A 356 25.26 -13.35 -3.25
C MET A 356 26.43 -13.00 -4.17
N PRO A 357 26.30 -13.19 -5.49
CA PRO A 357 27.31 -12.75 -6.42
C PRO A 357 27.37 -11.22 -6.36
N LEU A 358 28.58 -10.69 -6.19
CA LEU A 358 28.78 -9.26 -6.38
C LEU A 358 28.89 -9.02 -7.89
N PRO A 359 28.03 -8.20 -8.50
CA PRO A 359 28.22 -7.84 -9.88
C PRO A 359 29.58 -7.17 -10.03
N ALA A 360 30.37 -7.63 -11.00
CA ALA A 360 31.57 -6.91 -11.40
C ALA A 360 31.10 -5.53 -11.92
N SER A 361 31.88 -4.47 -11.63
CA SER A 361 31.67 -3.19 -12.31
C SER A 361 32.02 -3.41 -13.80
N VAL A 362 31.05 -3.87 -14.54
CA VAL A 362 31.16 -3.91 -16.00
C VAL A 362 30.63 -2.56 -16.46
N ASP A 363 31.38 -1.87 -17.30
CA ASP A 363 30.87 -0.78 -18.10
C ASP A 363 29.84 -1.40 -19.07
N ASP A 364 28.61 -1.56 -18.58
CA ASP A 364 27.51 -2.01 -19.39
C ASP A 364 27.01 -0.80 -20.19
N GLU A 365 27.36 -0.78 -21.47
CA GLU A 365 26.94 0.28 -22.40
C GLU A 365 25.43 0.44 -22.48
N MET A 366 24.67 -0.61 -22.09
CA MET A 366 23.21 -0.59 -22.03
C MET A 366 22.67 0.04 -20.75
N MET A 367 23.49 0.18 -19.70
CA MET A 367 23.06 0.80 -18.46
C MET A 367 23.12 2.32 -18.54
N PRO A 368 22.01 3.00 -18.24
CA PRO A 368 21.99 4.46 -18.25
C PRO A 368 22.92 5.03 -17.18
N VAL A 369 23.64 6.07 -17.54
CA VAL A 369 24.67 6.71 -16.68
C VAL A 369 24.07 7.27 -15.39
N ASN A 370 22.83 7.70 -15.44
CA ASN A 370 22.10 8.22 -14.27
C ASN A 370 20.59 8.20 -14.50
N LEU A 371 19.83 8.37 -13.42
CA LEU A 371 18.36 8.42 -13.48
C LEU A 371 17.82 9.52 -14.41
N GLN A 372 18.52 10.66 -14.50
CA GLN A 372 18.14 11.78 -15.36
C GLN A 372 18.15 11.41 -16.84
N SER A 373 19.10 10.56 -17.27
CA SER A 373 19.14 10.05 -18.65
C SER A 373 17.96 9.15 -18.97
N ILE A 374 17.56 8.28 -18.01
CA ILE A 374 16.36 7.45 -18.14
C ILE A 374 15.12 8.34 -18.31
N VAL A 375 14.93 9.31 -17.39
CA VAL A 375 13.78 10.23 -17.43
C VAL A 375 13.74 11.01 -18.77
N THR A 376 14.89 11.44 -19.26
CA THR A 376 14.98 12.17 -20.54
C THR A 376 14.60 11.28 -21.72
N THR A 377 15.06 10.04 -21.72
CA THR A 377 14.71 9.05 -22.76
C THR A 377 13.23 8.69 -22.68
N MET A 378 12.72 8.43 -21.49
CA MET A 378 11.29 8.17 -21.28
C MET A 378 10.43 9.32 -21.80
N ARG A 379 10.75 10.58 -21.47
CA ARG A 379 10.00 11.76 -21.96
C ARG A 379 9.94 11.87 -23.48
N LYS A 380 10.95 11.42 -24.19
CA LYS A 380 10.96 11.42 -25.66
C LYS A 380 10.02 10.38 -26.26
N HIS A 381 9.80 9.28 -25.56
CA HIS A 381 9.04 8.13 -26.05
C HIS A 381 7.64 8.00 -25.41
N TYR A 382 7.32 8.83 -24.40
CA TYR A 382 5.98 8.86 -23.85
C TYR A 382 4.99 9.34 -24.92
N ARG A 383 4.00 8.52 -25.16
CA ARG A 383 2.80 8.90 -25.88
C ARG A 383 1.73 9.25 -24.86
N THR A 384 1.08 10.38 -25.08
CA THR A 384 0.03 10.91 -24.21
C THR A 384 -1.34 10.63 -24.81
N GLY A 385 -2.36 10.43 -23.97
CA GLY A 385 -3.72 10.10 -24.37
C GLY A 385 -4.06 8.61 -24.28
N ASP A 386 -5.32 8.26 -24.50
CA ASP A 386 -5.86 6.89 -24.36
C ASP A 386 -5.18 5.86 -25.27
N THR A 387 -4.46 6.33 -26.27
CA THR A 387 -3.75 5.48 -27.25
C THR A 387 -2.25 5.36 -27.03
N TRP A 388 -1.71 5.90 -25.92
CA TRP A 388 -0.27 5.85 -25.66
C TRP A 388 0.31 4.42 -25.57
N TRP A 389 -0.52 3.44 -25.20
CA TRP A 389 -0.20 2.02 -25.23
C TRP A 389 -0.15 1.41 -26.64
N SER A 390 -0.86 1.96 -27.59
CA SER A 390 -1.02 1.37 -28.93
C SER A 390 0.16 1.60 -29.85
N GLY A 391 1.20 2.27 -29.35
CA GLY A 391 2.46 2.32 -30.06
C GLY A 391 3.14 0.96 -30.01
N SER A 392 3.13 0.26 -31.12
CA SER A 392 3.89 -0.95 -31.34
C SER A 392 5.39 -0.65 -31.18
N VAL A 393 5.91 -0.77 -29.97
CA VAL A 393 7.25 -1.31 -29.81
C VAL A 393 7.04 -2.80 -30.03
N LEU A 394 7.05 -3.23 -31.29
CA LEU A 394 7.18 -4.64 -31.58
C LEU A 394 8.49 -5.12 -30.93
N PRO A 395 8.50 -6.31 -30.27
CA PRO A 395 9.75 -6.96 -29.91
C PRO A 395 10.53 -7.19 -31.20
N GLY A 396 11.47 -6.31 -31.49
CA GLY A 396 12.24 -6.36 -32.74
C GLY A 396 12.65 -5.01 -33.29
N ASP A 397 11.98 -3.92 -32.93
CA ASP A 397 12.50 -2.59 -33.21
C ASP A 397 13.62 -2.30 -32.22
N ASN A 398 14.83 -2.35 -32.75
CA ASN A 398 16.08 -2.27 -32.01
C ASN A 398 16.06 -1.12 -30.99
N LEU A 399 16.08 -1.47 -29.73
CA LEU A 399 16.45 -0.58 -28.62
C LEU A 399 17.81 0.10 -28.86
N VAL A 400 18.59 -0.41 -29.81
CA VAL A 400 19.92 0.10 -30.19
C VAL A 400 19.87 1.43 -30.95
N ASP A 401 18.77 1.71 -31.66
CA ASP A 401 18.60 3.01 -32.34
C ASP A 401 17.89 4.07 -31.47
N ALA A 402 17.50 3.71 -30.26
CA ALA A 402 16.81 4.58 -29.32
C ALA A 402 17.68 5.01 -28.11
N LEU A 403 18.91 4.49 -28.01
CA LEU A 403 19.96 4.91 -27.09
C LEU A 403 21.02 5.70 -27.83
#